data_badf8dad840bc8031372b2e7befc7c07
#
_entry.id   badf8dad840bc8031372b2e7befc7c07
#
_cell.length_a   1.000
_cell.length_b   1.000
_cell.length_c   1.000
_cell.angle_alpha   90.00
_cell.angle_beta   90.00
_cell.angle_gamma   90.00
#
_symmetry.space_group_name_H-M   'P 1'
#
loop_
_entity.id
_entity.type
_entity.pdbx_description
1 polymer ?
#
loop_
_entity_poly.entity_id
_entity_poly.type
_entity_poly.pdbx_seq_one_letter_code
_entity_poly.pdbx_strand_id
1 'polypeptide(L)'
;NNLAFGGEVSPDVRRELSRIEEVVAGATALTRRTAEVLFLIREIAYVPRSLDNVARLLVEHTNDDLASVRSRIEPELQKLIKARLVAKIGEEYEFLTGERRTFEEEVAQTAAELKRQDLDAGIAKFVGTDGLGLSSVAYKGTEFPVRILFDGSPVTRDGHIQVRISSPLTLTKLSDLEEASSLPDEQQTLFILCDRIPHFDDHLKYYLAMRSVINRWKGDTHKSADARNLAVDRESVDLQKVRGKIAEGITDGLKRSHIVFRGSARAVAPKANQTAAECVRAELAAFWPTLYPKFDKVPVRIVNEQRAIVDVLKGAKDLGADVRELRLFDKAGQLDPAAPLLDSLRVYLAARQ
;
A
#
# COMPACT_ATOMS: atom_id res chain seq x y z
N ASN A 1 -42.13 25.04 0.92
CA ASN A 1 -42.11 24.05 -0.16
C ASN A 1 -41.66 22.72 0.42
N ASN A 2 -42.66 21.94 0.87
CA ASN A 2 -42.41 20.55 1.27
C ASN A 2 -42.02 19.80 0.00
N LEU A 3 -40.77 19.37 -0.10
CA LEU A 3 -40.38 18.25 -0.95
C LEU A 3 -41.18 17.06 -0.42
N ALA A 4 -42.34 16.80 -1.03
CA ALA A 4 -43.14 15.64 -0.77
C ALA A 4 -42.29 14.44 -1.23
N PHE A 5 -41.64 13.78 -0.27
CA PHE A 5 -41.04 12.48 -0.50
C PHE A 5 -42.16 11.54 -0.94
N GLY A 6 -42.30 11.32 -2.23
CA GLY A 6 -43.20 10.29 -2.76
C GLY A 6 -42.86 8.97 -2.09
N GLY A 7 -43.84 8.12 -1.95
CA GLY A 7 -43.99 6.88 -1.14
C GLY A 7 -42.82 5.90 -0.92
N GLU A 8 -41.57 6.22 -1.35
CA GLU A 8 -40.42 5.32 -1.30
C GLU A 8 -39.51 5.49 -0.08
N VAL A 9 -39.70 6.53 0.74
CA VAL A 9 -38.87 6.75 1.93
C VAL A 9 -39.45 5.98 3.10
N SER A 10 -38.64 5.08 3.71
CA SER A 10 -39.11 4.31 4.86
C SER A 10 -39.56 5.22 6.00
N PRO A 11 -40.59 4.82 6.78
CA PRO A 11 -41.09 5.63 7.89
C PRO A 11 -40.00 6.00 8.91
N ASP A 12 -39.02 5.12 9.12
CA ASP A 12 -37.92 5.32 10.06
C ASP A 12 -36.97 6.43 9.59
N VAL A 13 -36.61 6.44 8.32
CA VAL A 13 -35.77 7.51 7.74
C VAL A 13 -36.48 8.84 7.77
N ARG A 14 -37.79 8.84 7.45
CA ARG A 14 -38.59 10.06 7.54
C ARG A 14 -38.64 10.61 8.97
N ARG A 15 -38.74 9.74 9.96
CA ARG A 15 -38.70 10.09 11.37
C ARG A 15 -37.31 10.63 11.77
N GLU A 16 -36.24 10.03 11.30
CA GLU A 16 -34.88 10.51 11.55
C GLU A 16 -34.64 11.92 10.95
N LEU A 17 -35.03 12.13 9.70
CA LEU A 17 -34.90 13.44 9.05
C LEU A 17 -35.74 14.53 9.74
N SER A 18 -36.96 14.21 10.22
CA SER A 18 -37.80 15.18 10.93
C SER A 18 -37.27 15.54 12.32
N ARG A 19 -36.43 14.71 12.92
CA ARG A 19 -35.86 14.95 14.27
C ARG A 19 -34.48 15.57 14.26
N ILE A 20 -33.92 15.90 13.09
CA ILE A 20 -32.57 16.47 13.01
C ILE A 20 -32.41 17.71 13.85
N GLU A 21 -33.40 18.61 13.84
CA GLU A 21 -33.38 19.86 14.62
C GLU A 21 -33.42 19.62 16.13
N GLU A 22 -33.98 18.47 16.57
CA GLU A 22 -34.03 18.06 17.98
C GLU A 22 -32.74 17.33 18.42
N VAL A 23 -32.15 16.52 17.55
CA VAL A 23 -31.02 15.63 17.90
C VAL A 23 -29.67 16.30 17.69
N VAL A 24 -29.55 17.24 16.74
CA VAL A 24 -28.29 17.90 16.41
C VAL A 24 -28.18 19.22 17.16
N ALA A 25 -27.20 19.32 18.04
CA ALA A 25 -26.97 20.54 18.82
C ALA A 25 -26.66 21.75 17.90
N GLY A 26 -27.46 22.79 17.99
CA GLY A 26 -27.36 24.01 17.17
C GLY A 26 -27.73 23.77 15.69
N ALA A 27 -28.59 22.78 15.43
CA ALA A 27 -29.16 22.59 14.11
C ALA A 27 -30.00 23.79 13.66
N THR A 28 -30.00 24.00 12.37
CA THR A 28 -30.78 25.02 11.69
C THR A 28 -31.60 24.36 10.58
N ALA A 29 -32.53 25.11 9.96
CA ALA A 29 -33.22 24.63 8.76
C ALA A 29 -32.23 24.23 7.64
N LEU A 30 -31.06 24.88 7.56
CA LEU A 30 -30.01 24.53 6.61
C LEU A 30 -29.36 23.18 6.96
N THR A 31 -29.15 22.86 8.25
CA THR A 31 -28.65 21.55 8.70
C THR A 31 -29.57 20.43 8.21
N ARG A 32 -30.86 20.58 8.42
CA ARG A 32 -31.87 19.62 7.99
C ARG A 32 -31.90 19.46 6.46
N ARG A 33 -31.92 20.57 5.72
CA ARG A 33 -31.91 20.54 4.24
C ARG A 33 -30.64 19.88 3.68
N THR A 34 -29.50 20.12 4.33
CA THR A 34 -28.23 19.47 3.97
C THR A 34 -28.32 17.95 4.13
N ALA A 35 -28.90 17.47 5.23
CA ALA A 35 -29.12 16.04 5.45
C ALA A 35 -30.13 15.44 4.47
N GLU A 36 -31.21 16.16 4.17
CA GLU A 36 -32.23 15.76 3.18
C GLU A 36 -31.63 15.58 1.78
N VAL A 37 -30.78 16.54 1.35
CA VAL A 37 -30.07 16.47 0.06
C VAL A 37 -29.14 15.25 0.03
N LEU A 38 -28.33 15.03 1.06
CA LEU A 38 -27.44 13.87 1.13
C LEU A 38 -28.21 12.55 1.09
N PHE A 39 -29.35 12.48 1.79
CA PHE A 39 -30.22 11.32 1.74
C PHE A 39 -30.79 11.08 0.34
N LEU A 40 -31.22 12.13 -0.37
CA LEU A 40 -31.78 12.02 -1.72
C LEU A 40 -30.74 11.54 -2.75
N ILE A 41 -29.52 12.02 -2.67
CA ILE A 41 -28.48 11.67 -3.66
C ILE A 41 -27.72 10.39 -3.32
N ARG A 42 -28.00 9.75 -2.18
CA ARG A 42 -27.23 8.58 -1.72
C ARG A 42 -27.27 7.40 -2.69
N GLU A 43 -28.40 7.18 -3.35
CA GLU A 43 -28.61 6.07 -4.29
C GLU A 43 -28.27 6.45 -5.75
N ILE A 44 -27.83 7.69 -5.98
CA ILE A 44 -27.53 8.20 -7.32
C ILE A 44 -26.04 8.08 -7.57
N ALA A 45 -25.62 6.95 -8.14
CA ALA A 45 -24.20 6.60 -8.30
C ALA A 45 -23.36 7.60 -9.14
N TYR A 46 -23.99 8.30 -10.09
CA TYR A 46 -23.31 9.28 -10.96
C TYR A 46 -23.22 10.68 -10.36
N VAL A 47 -23.78 10.93 -9.18
CA VAL A 47 -23.69 12.21 -8.46
C VAL A 47 -22.75 12.03 -7.26
N PRO A 48 -21.48 12.48 -7.34
CA PRO A 48 -20.60 12.47 -6.19
C PRO A 48 -21.16 13.28 -5.04
N ARG A 49 -21.12 12.75 -3.84
CA ARG A 49 -21.63 13.42 -2.62
C ARG A 49 -20.61 14.39 -2.02
N SER A 50 -19.88 15.09 -2.88
CA SER A 50 -18.89 16.08 -2.49
C SER A 50 -19.52 17.35 -1.94
N LEU A 51 -18.76 18.14 -1.16
CA LEU A 51 -19.20 19.44 -0.66
C LEU A 51 -19.68 20.35 -1.78
N ASP A 52 -18.99 20.35 -2.92
CA ASP A 52 -19.37 21.17 -4.08
C ASP A 52 -20.72 20.78 -4.68
N ASN A 53 -21.01 19.50 -4.81
CA ASN A 53 -22.28 19.04 -5.34
C ASN A 53 -23.43 19.26 -4.35
N VAL A 54 -23.19 19.05 -3.05
CA VAL A 54 -24.18 19.39 -2.01
C VAL A 54 -24.47 20.91 -2.03
N ALA A 55 -23.42 21.73 -2.17
CA ALA A 55 -23.61 23.19 -2.27
C ALA A 55 -24.43 23.59 -3.50
N ARG A 56 -24.15 23.00 -4.66
CA ARG A 56 -24.92 23.25 -5.91
C ARG A 56 -26.40 22.90 -5.78
N LEU A 57 -26.70 21.77 -5.08
CA LEU A 57 -28.07 21.32 -4.86
C LEU A 57 -28.83 22.16 -3.83
N LEU A 58 -28.11 22.94 -3.01
CA LEU A 58 -28.67 23.83 -1.99
C LEU A 58 -28.67 25.30 -2.39
N VAL A 59 -28.28 25.65 -3.62
CA VAL A 59 -28.45 26.99 -4.18
C VAL A 59 -29.95 27.35 -4.25
N GLU A 60 -30.31 28.46 -3.65
CA GLU A 60 -31.71 28.94 -3.61
C GLU A 60 -32.04 29.93 -4.72
N HIS A 61 -31.08 30.76 -5.10
CA HIS A 61 -31.24 31.80 -6.09
C HIS A 61 -30.15 31.72 -7.16
N THR A 62 -30.50 32.08 -8.38
CA THR A 62 -29.58 32.05 -9.54
C THR A 62 -28.33 32.93 -9.36
N ASN A 63 -28.42 33.92 -8.48
CA ASN A 63 -27.34 34.87 -8.19
C ASN A 63 -26.52 34.47 -6.94
N ASP A 64 -26.81 33.33 -6.32
CA ASP A 64 -26.04 32.88 -5.17
C ASP A 64 -24.61 32.50 -5.61
N ASP A 65 -23.64 33.07 -4.94
CA ASP A 65 -22.25 32.70 -5.10
C ASP A 65 -21.98 31.32 -4.47
N LEU A 66 -21.55 30.38 -5.28
CA LEU A 66 -21.31 29.00 -4.86
C LEU A 66 -20.29 28.92 -3.72
N ALA A 67 -19.27 29.78 -3.69
CA ALA A 67 -18.28 29.81 -2.62
C ALA A 67 -18.91 30.22 -1.28
N SER A 68 -19.85 31.20 -1.32
CA SER A 68 -20.62 31.62 -0.15
C SER A 68 -21.55 30.51 0.34
N VAL A 69 -22.27 29.83 -0.56
CA VAL A 69 -23.13 28.68 -0.21
C VAL A 69 -22.31 27.58 0.43
N ARG A 70 -21.16 27.22 -0.15
CA ARG A 70 -20.24 26.21 0.37
C ARG A 70 -19.76 26.56 1.79
N SER A 71 -19.33 27.79 2.05
CA SER A 71 -18.87 28.20 3.38
C SER A 71 -19.97 28.13 4.44
N ARG A 72 -21.25 28.25 4.07
CA ARG A 72 -22.40 28.09 4.96
C ARG A 72 -22.73 26.61 5.24
N ILE A 73 -22.54 25.73 4.26
CA ILE A 73 -22.89 24.31 4.36
C ILE A 73 -21.82 23.52 5.12
N GLU A 74 -20.55 23.86 4.99
CA GLU A 74 -19.46 23.14 5.64
C GLU A 74 -19.61 23.02 7.16
N PRO A 75 -19.95 24.09 7.92
CA PRO A 75 -20.27 23.97 9.34
C PRO A 75 -21.47 23.08 9.64
N GLU A 76 -22.49 23.08 8.78
CA GLU A 76 -23.67 22.25 8.96
C GLU A 76 -23.35 20.77 8.78
N LEU A 77 -22.51 20.43 7.80
CA LEU A 77 -21.97 19.06 7.63
C LEU A 77 -21.18 18.64 8.86
N GLN A 78 -20.36 19.50 9.45
CA GLN A 78 -19.62 19.18 10.67
C GLN A 78 -20.55 18.88 11.86
N LYS A 79 -21.67 19.63 12.00
CA LYS A 79 -22.69 19.33 13.01
C LYS A 79 -23.30 17.94 12.80
N LEU A 80 -23.64 17.60 11.55
CA LEU A 80 -24.22 16.29 11.21
C LEU A 80 -23.22 15.15 11.43
N ILE A 81 -21.92 15.35 11.12
CA ILE A 81 -20.86 14.41 11.41
C ILE A 81 -20.71 14.19 12.92
N LYS A 82 -20.67 15.28 13.69
CA LYS A 82 -20.59 15.22 15.17
C LYS A 82 -21.77 14.48 15.79
N ALA A 83 -22.95 14.63 15.20
CA ALA A 83 -24.16 13.93 15.60
C ALA A 83 -24.25 12.49 15.04
N ARG A 84 -23.24 12.04 14.29
CA ARG A 84 -23.19 10.73 13.64
C ARG A 84 -24.38 10.43 12.72
N LEU A 85 -24.93 11.46 12.10
CA LEU A 85 -25.95 11.36 11.05
C LEU A 85 -25.36 11.36 9.66
N VAL A 86 -24.13 11.83 9.52
CA VAL A 86 -23.36 11.85 8.27
C VAL A 86 -21.96 11.31 8.54
N ALA A 87 -21.45 10.49 7.64
CA ALA A 87 -20.03 10.11 7.59
C ALA A 87 -19.32 10.86 6.45
N LYS A 88 -18.04 11.22 6.66
CA LYS A 88 -17.16 11.67 5.60
C LYS A 88 -16.26 10.51 5.19
N ILE A 89 -16.42 10.04 3.94
CA ILE A 89 -15.65 8.93 3.36
C ILE A 89 -14.80 9.50 2.21
N GLY A 90 -13.55 9.77 2.50
CA GLY A 90 -12.69 10.52 1.58
C GLY A 90 -13.19 11.95 1.38
N GLU A 91 -13.53 12.32 0.16
CA GLU A 91 -14.09 13.65 -0.17
C GLU A 91 -15.62 13.65 -0.26
N GLU A 92 -16.26 12.54 0.01
CA GLU A 92 -17.72 12.40 -0.07
C GLU A 92 -18.36 12.32 1.31
N TYR A 93 -19.62 12.77 1.38
CA TYR A 93 -20.47 12.75 2.57
C TYR A 93 -21.62 11.77 2.38
N GLU A 94 -21.92 10.97 3.39
CA GLU A 94 -23.00 9.99 3.34
C GLU A 94 -23.94 10.14 4.53
N PHE A 95 -25.25 10.21 4.26
CA PHE A 95 -26.28 10.16 5.30
C PHE A 95 -26.42 8.73 5.85
N LEU A 96 -26.30 8.59 7.17
CA LEU A 96 -26.29 7.31 7.86
C LEU A 96 -27.69 6.95 8.37
N THR A 97 -28.27 5.85 7.87
CA THR A 97 -29.43 5.20 8.49
C THR A 97 -29.03 4.44 9.74
N GLY A 98 -29.96 3.95 10.54
CA GLY A 98 -29.69 3.29 11.81
C GLY A 98 -28.59 2.21 11.74
N GLU A 99 -28.70 1.25 10.80
CA GLU A 99 -27.69 0.19 10.62
C GLU A 99 -26.35 0.74 10.11
N ARG A 100 -26.38 1.70 9.17
CA ARG A 100 -25.18 2.35 8.68
C ARG A 100 -24.47 3.12 9.78
N ARG A 101 -25.21 3.77 10.67
CA ARG A 101 -24.65 4.46 11.84
C ARG A 101 -23.96 3.49 12.79
N THR A 102 -24.63 2.40 13.13
CA THR A 102 -24.06 1.34 13.98
C THR A 102 -22.78 0.78 13.36
N PHE A 103 -22.77 0.57 12.03
CA PHE A 103 -21.60 0.11 11.31
C PHE A 103 -20.43 1.09 11.46
N GLU A 104 -20.65 2.38 11.20
CA GLU A 104 -19.61 3.42 11.31
C GLU A 104 -19.13 3.63 12.75
N GLU A 105 -20.03 3.48 13.74
CA GLU A 105 -19.66 3.49 15.15
C GLU A 105 -18.73 2.33 15.51
N GLU A 106 -19.04 1.12 15.03
CA GLU A 106 -18.18 -0.03 15.23
C GLU A 106 -16.83 0.13 14.49
N VAL A 107 -16.83 0.72 13.29
CA VAL A 107 -15.59 1.04 12.56
C VAL A 107 -14.75 2.05 13.34
N ALA A 108 -15.34 3.14 13.82
CA ALA A 108 -14.64 4.16 14.58
C ALA A 108 -14.07 3.61 15.91
N GLN A 109 -14.85 2.80 16.61
CA GLN A 109 -14.38 2.13 17.82
C GLN A 109 -13.22 1.18 17.52
N THR A 110 -13.38 0.31 16.52
CA THR A 110 -12.33 -0.62 16.12
C THR A 110 -11.05 0.12 15.70
N ALA A 111 -11.18 1.26 14.97
CA ALA A 111 -10.04 2.08 14.58
C ALA A 111 -9.30 2.70 15.80
N ALA A 112 -10.05 3.09 16.83
CA ALA A 112 -9.47 3.63 18.06
C ALA A 112 -8.71 2.58 18.89
N GLU A 113 -9.07 1.31 18.77
CA GLU A 113 -8.43 0.19 19.47
C GLU A 113 -7.15 -0.32 18.77
N LEU A 114 -6.94 0.03 17.48
CA LEU A 114 -5.76 -0.39 16.72
C LEU A 114 -4.48 0.20 17.30
N LYS A 115 -3.53 -0.67 17.59
CA LYS A 115 -2.19 -0.33 18.05
C LYS A 115 -1.22 -0.20 16.88
N ARG A 116 -0.06 0.37 17.14
CA ARG A 116 1.01 0.50 16.14
C ARG A 116 1.38 -0.84 15.48
N GLN A 117 1.47 -1.90 16.26
CA GLN A 117 1.77 -3.25 15.76
C GLN A 117 0.73 -3.75 14.75
N ASP A 118 -0.55 -3.43 14.97
CA ASP A 118 -1.62 -3.79 14.05
C ASP A 118 -1.49 -3.07 12.71
N LEU A 119 -1.07 -1.79 12.76
CA LEU A 119 -0.81 -0.99 11.56
C LEU A 119 0.40 -1.53 10.78
N ASP A 120 1.50 -1.85 11.48
CA ASP A 120 2.71 -2.40 10.85
C ASP A 120 2.43 -3.76 10.20
N ALA A 121 1.70 -4.65 10.89
CA ALA A 121 1.26 -5.91 10.32
C ALA A 121 0.26 -5.73 9.16
N GLY A 122 -0.64 -4.76 9.30
CA GLY A 122 -1.64 -4.43 8.28
C GLY A 122 -1.01 -3.93 6.99
N ILE A 123 -0.04 -3.02 7.09
CA ILE A 123 0.66 -2.47 5.93
C ILE A 123 1.55 -3.54 5.27
N ALA A 124 2.25 -4.36 6.04
CA ALA A 124 3.06 -5.46 5.50
C ALA A 124 2.20 -6.47 4.73
N LYS A 125 1.03 -6.82 5.27
CA LYS A 125 0.07 -7.69 4.59
C LYS A 125 -0.49 -7.04 3.33
N PHE A 126 -0.83 -5.76 3.39
CA PHE A 126 -1.32 -5.00 2.24
C PHE A 126 -0.27 -4.97 1.13
N VAL A 127 0.97 -4.63 1.45
CA VAL A 127 2.10 -4.60 0.50
C VAL A 127 2.37 -5.99 -0.08
N GLY A 128 2.26 -7.06 0.73
CA GLY A 128 2.48 -8.44 0.29
C GLY A 128 1.41 -8.97 -0.66
N THR A 129 0.14 -8.61 -0.45
CA THR A 129 -0.98 -9.11 -1.28
C THR A 129 -1.25 -8.24 -2.51
N ASP A 130 -1.14 -6.93 -2.38
CA ASP A 130 -1.67 -5.96 -3.35
C ASP A 130 -0.60 -4.99 -3.85
N GLY A 131 0.58 -5.09 -3.29
CA GLY A 131 1.50 -3.99 -3.31
C GLY A 131 2.62 -4.06 -4.33
N LEU A 132 3.86 -4.24 -3.88
CA LEU A 132 5.02 -4.04 -4.74
C LEU A 132 5.14 -5.05 -5.89
N GLY A 133 4.52 -6.25 -5.79
CA GLY A 133 4.70 -7.30 -6.80
C GLY A 133 6.18 -7.63 -7.05
N LEU A 134 7.02 -7.37 -6.05
CA LEU A 134 8.46 -7.49 -6.12
C LEU A 134 8.90 -8.72 -5.33
N SER A 135 9.05 -9.84 -6.01
CA SER A 135 9.61 -11.07 -5.42
C SER A 135 11.02 -11.35 -5.92
N SER A 136 11.37 -10.83 -7.09
CA SER A 136 12.68 -11.03 -7.72
C SER A 136 13.09 -9.80 -8.52
N VAL A 137 14.39 -9.68 -8.77
CA VAL A 137 14.97 -8.69 -9.69
C VAL A 137 15.81 -9.43 -10.71
N ALA A 138 15.55 -9.13 -11.99
CA ALA A 138 16.33 -9.64 -13.09
C ALA A 138 17.59 -8.79 -13.29
N TYR A 139 18.75 -9.42 -13.33
CA TYR A 139 20.01 -8.80 -13.70
C TYR A 139 20.75 -9.67 -14.71
N LYS A 140 21.04 -9.13 -15.89
CA LYS A 140 21.72 -9.83 -17.00
C LYS A 140 21.15 -11.24 -17.27
N GLY A 141 19.83 -11.35 -17.33
CA GLY A 141 19.12 -12.60 -17.63
C GLY A 141 19.00 -13.58 -16.47
N THR A 142 19.53 -13.26 -15.28
CA THR A 142 19.39 -14.07 -14.08
C THR A 142 18.41 -13.39 -13.13
N GLU A 143 17.44 -14.15 -12.61
CA GLU A 143 16.53 -13.68 -11.57
C GLU A 143 17.09 -13.95 -10.17
N PHE A 144 17.05 -12.92 -9.35
CA PHE A 144 17.50 -12.97 -7.96
C PHE A 144 16.30 -12.68 -7.05
N PRO A 145 15.93 -13.63 -6.17
CA PRO A 145 14.89 -13.40 -5.19
C PRO A 145 15.30 -12.31 -4.20
N VAL A 146 14.35 -11.47 -3.85
CA VAL A 146 14.53 -10.32 -2.93
C VAL A 146 13.73 -10.57 -1.66
N ARG A 147 14.38 -10.44 -0.51
CA ARG A 147 13.73 -10.44 0.80
C ARG A 147 13.32 -9.02 1.15
N ILE A 148 12.01 -8.79 1.26
CA ILE A 148 11.45 -7.48 1.60
C ILE A 148 10.96 -7.50 3.04
N LEU A 149 11.40 -6.50 3.81
CA LEU A 149 10.90 -6.16 5.13
C LEU A 149 10.23 -4.79 5.04
N PHE A 150 9.00 -4.69 5.48
CA PHE A 150 8.26 -3.43 5.53
C PHE A 150 7.98 -3.09 6.99
N ASP A 151 8.56 -1.98 7.47
CA ASP A 151 8.59 -1.62 8.90
C ASP A 151 9.00 -2.77 9.82
N GLY A 152 10.01 -3.55 9.39
CA GLY A 152 10.50 -4.72 10.11
C GLY A 152 9.67 -6.00 9.92
N SER A 153 8.47 -5.92 9.38
CA SER A 153 7.62 -7.08 9.10
C SER A 153 7.98 -7.74 7.76
N PRO A 154 8.16 -9.06 7.68
CA PRO A 154 8.52 -9.72 6.44
C PRO A 154 7.35 -9.75 5.44
N VAL A 155 7.59 -9.26 4.24
CA VAL A 155 6.67 -9.32 3.08
C VAL A 155 6.99 -10.53 2.22
N THR A 156 8.27 -10.79 1.95
CA THR A 156 8.77 -11.98 1.28
C THR A 156 9.64 -12.80 2.21
N ARG A 157 9.69 -14.13 2.04
CA ARG A 157 10.35 -15.00 3.01
C ARG A 157 11.86 -15.09 2.80
N ASP A 158 12.30 -15.30 1.57
CA ASP A 158 13.69 -15.59 1.24
C ASP A 158 14.17 -14.71 0.08
N GLY A 159 15.46 -14.39 0.09
CA GLY A 159 16.06 -13.60 -0.98
C GLY A 159 17.56 -13.43 -0.79
N HIS A 160 18.28 -13.24 -1.90
CA HIS A 160 19.73 -12.98 -1.91
C HIS A 160 20.10 -11.57 -1.44
N ILE A 161 19.15 -10.65 -1.58
CA ILE A 161 19.30 -9.25 -1.12
C ILE A 161 18.14 -8.93 -0.20
N GLN A 162 18.45 -8.25 0.88
CA GLN A 162 17.45 -7.72 1.79
C GLN A 162 17.12 -6.28 1.41
N VAL A 163 15.83 -5.99 1.28
CA VAL A 163 15.30 -4.63 1.09
C VAL A 163 14.46 -4.29 2.32
N ARG A 164 14.88 -3.29 3.07
CA ARG A 164 14.14 -2.77 4.22
C ARG A 164 13.44 -1.47 3.82
N ILE A 165 12.14 -1.48 3.84
CA ILE A 165 11.32 -0.32 3.50
C ILE A 165 10.76 0.26 4.79
N SER A 166 11.10 1.51 5.05
CA SER A 166 10.47 2.32 6.09
C SER A 166 9.27 3.03 5.50
N SER A 167 8.06 2.70 5.98
CA SER A 167 6.82 3.25 5.48
C SER A 167 6.65 4.74 5.84
N PRO A 168 5.67 5.42 5.23
CA PRO A 168 5.29 6.77 5.65
C PRO A 168 4.85 6.90 7.10
N LEU A 169 4.59 5.79 7.79
CA LEU A 169 4.22 5.75 9.22
C LEU A 169 5.41 5.85 10.16
N THR A 170 6.62 5.50 9.71
CA THR A 170 7.79 5.46 10.60
C THR A 170 8.30 6.86 10.92
N LEU A 171 8.91 6.99 12.09
CA LEU A 171 9.62 8.20 12.51
C LEU A 171 11.11 8.12 12.20
N THR A 172 11.54 7.11 11.44
CA THR A 172 12.93 6.88 11.06
C THR A 172 13.46 8.09 10.29
N LYS A 173 14.65 8.54 10.65
CA LYS A 173 15.35 9.63 9.96
C LYS A 173 16.30 9.05 8.93
N LEU A 174 16.62 9.87 7.92
CA LEU A 174 17.58 9.48 6.89
C LEU A 174 18.96 9.16 7.48
N SER A 175 19.42 9.99 8.44
CA SER A 175 20.70 9.78 9.16
C SER A 175 20.78 8.43 9.88
N ASP A 176 19.66 7.98 10.46
CA ASP A 176 19.63 6.72 11.20
C ASP A 176 19.81 5.52 10.24
N LEU A 177 19.26 5.64 9.02
CA LEU A 177 19.44 4.63 7.97
C LEU A 177 20.84 4.68 7.34
N GLU A 178 21.45 5.86 7.19
CA GLU A 178 22.84 5.99 6.73
C GLU A 178 23.79 5.31 7.70
N GLU A 179 23.63 5.55 9.00
CA GLU A 179 24.40 4.89 10.05
C GLU A 179 24.19 3.37 10.02
N ALA A 180 22.92 2.92 10.05
CA ALA A 180 22.58 1.49 10.02
C ALA A 180 23.14 0.78 8.79
N SER A 181 23.06 1.38 7.61
CA SER A 181 23.54 0.79 6.35
C SER A 181 25.08 0.72 6.26
N SER A 182 25.79 1.43 7.13
CA SER A 182 27.27 1.40 7.20
C SER A 182 27.78 0.20 7.98
N LEU A 183 26.92 -0.49 8.75
CA LEU A 183 27.32 -1.64 9.57
C LEU A 183 27.77 -2.83 8.71
N PRO A 184 28.77 -3.62 9.16
CA PRO A 184 29.29 -4.75 8.40
C PRO A 184 28.22 -5.78 7.99
N ASP A 185 27.25 -6.04 8.87
CA ASP A 185 26.20 -7.03 8.62
C ASP A 185 25.11 -6.53 7.65
N GLU A 186 25.10 -5.23 7.38
CA GLU A 186 24.10 -4.60 6.51
C GLU A 186 24.61 -4.24 5.12
N GLN A 187 25.82 -4.66 4.77
CA GLN A 187 26.48 -4.36 3.49
C GLN A 187 25.75 -4.88 2.24
N GLN A 188 24.79 -5.82 2.43
CA GLN A 188 23.94 -6.38 1.39
C GLN A 188 22.48 -5.95 1.54
N THR A 189 22.19 -5.01 2.44
CA THR A 189 20.85 -4.52 2.69
C THR A 189 20.65 -3.17 2.00
N LEU A 190 19.55 -3.06 1.24
CA LEU A 190 19.08 -1.80 0.68
C LEU A 190 18.00 -1.23 1.60
N PHE A 191 18.19 -0.01 2.08
CA PHE A 191 17.18 0.69 2.86
C PHE A 191 16.43 1.68 1.98
N ILE A 192 15.11 1.72 2.10
CA ILE A 192 14.25 2.65 1.40
C ILE A 192 13.44 3.41 2.45
N LEU A 193 13.61 4.72 2.51
CA LEU A 193 12.82 5.61 3.35
C LEU A 193 11.72 6.24 2.50
N CYS A 194 10.49 5.79 2.67
CA CYS A 194 9.33 6.39 2.01
C CYS A 194 9.11 7.82 2.51
N ASP A 195 8.74 8.72 1.58
CA ASP A 195 8.32 10.05 1.95
C ASP A 195 7.02 10.01 2.76
N ARG A 196 6.84 11.01 3.63
CA ARG A 196 5.62 11.11 4.44
C ARG A 196 4.43 11.46 3.57
N ILE A 197 3.31 10.80 3.85
CA ILE A 197 2.05 11.02 3.16
C ILE A 197 1.06 11.58 4.17
N PRO A 198 0.45 12.74 3.91
CA PRO A 198 -0.58 13.29 4.79
C PRO A 198 -1.73 12.30 4.99
N HIS A 199 -2.18 12.16 6.24
CA HIS A 199 -3.34 11.30 6.62
C HIS A 199 -3.23 9.81 6.23
N PHE A 200 -2.05 9.31 5.94
CA PHE A 200 -1.86 7.91 5.56
C PHE A 200 -2.24 6.95 6.71
N ASP A 201 -1.88 7.29 7.92
CA ASP A 201 -2.22 6.50 9.12
C ASP A 201 -3.73 6.46 9.37
N ASP A 202 -4.44 7.56 9.15
CA ASP A 202 -5.91 7.63 9.27
C ASP A 202 -6.59 6.73 8.23
N HIS A 203 -6.12 6.77 6.98
CA HIS A 203 -6.64 5.91 5.93
C HIS A 203 -6.36 4.43 6.20
N LEU A 204 -5.16 4.10 6.70
CA LEU A 204 -4.82 2.72 7.02
C LEU A 204 -5.63 2.20 8.22
N LYS A 205 -5.77 3.00 9.30
CA LYS A 205 -6.62 2.66 10.44
C LYS A 205 -8.06 2.39 10.00
N TYR A 206 -8.62 3.32 9.22
CA TYR A 206 -9.99 3.18 8.73
C TYR A 206 -10.16 1.94 7.85
N TYR A 207 -9.21 1.66 6.95
CA TYR A 207 -9.22 0.45 6.12
C TYR A 207 -9.21 -0.84 6.96
N LEU A 208 -8.29 -0.93 7.92
CA LEU A 208 -8.16 -2.13 8.76
C LEU A 208 -9.39 -2.34 9.66
N ALA A 209 -9.89 -1.27 10.24
CA ALA A 209 -11.09 -1.29 11.07
C ALA A 209 -12.32 -1.68 10.24
N MET A 210 -12.54 -1.03 9.10
CA MET A 210 -13.66 -1.35 8.20
C MET A 210 -13.62 -2.81 7.76
N ARG A 211 -12.46 -3.31 7.35
CA ARG A 211 -12.29 -4.71 6.96
C ARG A 211 -12.63 -5.66 8.10
N SER A 212 -12.22 -5.34 9.32
CA SER A 212 -12.53 -6.14 10.52
C SER A 212 -14.04 -6.18 10.79
N VAL A 213 -14.71 -5.01 10.75
CA VAL A 213 -16.16 -4.89 10.96
C VAL A 213 -16.94 -5.61 9.86
N ILE A 214 -16.56 -5.44 8.59
CA ILE A 214 -17.18 -6.15 7.46
C ILE A 214 -17.13 -7.65 7.69
N ASN A 215 -15.97 -8.21 8.03
CA ASN A 215 -15.82 -9.65 8.26
C ASN A 215 -16.70 -10.12 9.42
N ARG A 216 -16.77 -9.36 10.51
CA ARG A 216 -17.62 -9.65 11.66
C ARG A 216 -19.09 -9.62 11.29
N TRP A 217 -19.57 -8.58 10.59
CA TRP A 217 -20.96 -8.44 10.21
C TRP A 217 -21.41 -9.50 9.20
N LYS A 218 -20.57 -9.85 8.24
CA LYS A 218 -20.87 -10.94 7.28
C LYS A 218 -20.98 -12.30 7.94
N GLY A 219 -20.19 -12.55 8.98
CA GLY A 219 -20.17 -13.82 9.72
C GLY A 219 -21.19 -13.91 10.86
N ASP A 220 -21.81 -12.79 11.26
CA ASP A 220 -22.76 -12.76 12.38
C ASP A 220 -24.16 -13.15 11.93
N THR A 221 -24.61 -14.32 12.36
CA THR A 221 -25.96 -14.84 12.08
C THR A 221 -27.08 -14.09 12.79
N HIS A 222 -26.75 -13.33 13.85
CA HIS A 222 -27.72 -12.53 14.60
C HIS A 222 -27.99 -11.16 13.95
N LYS A 223 -27.16 -10.71 13.04
CA LYS A 223 -27.40 -9.49 12.25
C LYS A 223 -28.53 -9.71 11.25
N SER A 224 -29.30 -8.66 10.97
CA SER A 224 -30.34 -8.67 9.94
C SER A 224 -29.76 -8.99 8.55
N ALA A 225 -30.60 -9.41 7.62
CA ALA A 225 -30.18 -9.59 6.23
C ALA A 225 -29.69 -8.27 5.63
N ASP A 226 -30.34 -7.15 5.94
CA ASP A 226 -29.98 -5.81 5.46
C ASP A 226 -28.62 -5.36 6.02
N ALA A 227 -28.33 -5.64 7.30
CA ALA A 227 -27.03 -5.38 7.88
C ALA A 227 -25.90 -6.16 7.19
N ARG A 228 -26.13 -7.44 6.88
CA ARG A 228 -25.14 -8.26 6.16
C ARG A 228 -24.96 -7.78 4.71
N ASN A 229 -26.05 -7.41 4.03
CA ASN A 229 -25.98 -6.82 2.69
C ASN A 229 -25.22 -5.49 2.71
N LEU A 230 -25.46 -4.63 3.71
CA LEU A 230 -24.69 -3.41 3.90
C LEU A 230 -23.18 -3.70 4.00
N ALA A 231 -22.77 -4.72 4.75
CA ALA A 231 -21.37 -5.10 4.88
C ALA A 231 -20.78 -5.57 3.54
N VAL A 232 -21.54 -6.27 2.69
CA VAL A 232 -21.13 -6.67 1.34
C VAL A 232 -20.97 -5.46 0.43
N ASP A 233 -21.90 -4.51 0.48
CA ASP A 233 -21.83 -3.27 -0.30
C ASP A 233 -20.62 -2.43 0.10
N ARG A 234 -20.37 -2.30 1.41
CA ARG A 234 -19.17 -1.61 1.94
C ARG A 234 -17.87 -2.27 1.50
N GLU A 235 -17.82 -3.60 1.42
CA GLU A 235 -16.65 -4.33 0.94
C GLU A 235 -16.37 -4.05 -0.54
N SER A 236 -17.42 -4.06 -1.36
CA SER A 236 -17.30 -3.93 -2.82
C SER A 236 -16.98 -2.50 -3.28
N VAL A 237 -17.45 -1.49 -2.56
CA VAL A 237 -17.33 -0.08 -2.97
C VAL A 237 -16.36 0.69 -2.08
N ASP A 238 -16.70 0.86 -0.81
CA ASP A 238 -15.97 1.80 0.06
C ASP A 238 -14.61 1.26 0.48
N LEU A 239 -14.53 -0.02 0.84
CA LEU A 239 -13.27 -0.66 1.18
C LEU A 239 -12.29 -0.62 -0.01
N GLN A 240 -12.77 -0.80 -1.25
CA GLN A 240 -11.95 -0.73 -2.45
C GLN A 240 -11.46 0.69 -2.74
N LYS A 241 -12.30 1.71 -2.52
CA LYS A 241 -11.89 3.13 -2.64
C LYS A 241 -10.76 3.46 -1.67
N VAL A 242 -10.90 3.09 -0.38
CA VAL A 242 -9.87 3.35 0.64
C VAL A 242 -8.61 2.55 0.33
N ARG A 243 -8.74 1.29 -0.10
CA ARG A 243 -7.62 0.46 -0.56
C ARG A 243 -6.84 1.12 -1.70
N GLY A 244 -7.55 1.68 -2.69
CA GLY A 244 -6.94 2.44 -3.77
C GLY A 244 -6.11 3.61 -3.27
N LYS A 245 -6.64 4.41 -2.35
CA LYS A 245 -5.91 5.55 -1.74
C LYS A 245 -4.65 5.12 -0.99
N ILE A 246 -4.69 3.99 -0.27
CA ILE A 246 -3.52 3.44 0.40
C ILE A 246 -2.47 2.99 -0.62
N ALA A 247 -2.89 2.30 -1.69
CA ALA A 247 -2.00 1.86 -2.76
C ALA A 247 -1.33 3.03 -3.49
N GLU A 248 -2.10 4.07 -3.82
CA GLU A 248 -1.59 5.32 -4.39
C GLU A 248 -0.60 5.99 -3.44
N GLY A 249 -0.95 6.09 -2.15
CA GLY A 249 -0.08 6.65 -1.13
C GLY A 249 1.26 5.92 -1.03
N ILE A 250 1.24 4.59 -0.96
CA ILE A 250 2.48 3.79 -0.94
C ILE A 250 3.29 4.02 -2.22
N THR A 251 2.62 4.04 -3.37
CA THR A 251 3.26 4.27 -4.67
C THR A 251 3.95 5.64 -4.71
N ASP A 252 3.26 6.68 -4.29
CA ASP A 252 3.81 8.04 -4.27
C ASP A 252 4.91 8.20 -3.24
N GLY A 253 4.77 7.58 -2.06
CA GLY A 253 5.80 7.55 -1.04
C GLY A 253 7.08 6.87 -1.52
N LEU A 254 6.97 5.76 -2.25
CA LEU A 254 8.09 5.05 -2.83
C LEU A 254 8.74 5.83 -3.98
N LYS A 255 7.96 6.49 -4.83
CA LYS A 255 8.48 7.33 -5.92
C LYS A 255 9.27 8.54 -5.42
N ARG A 256 8.95 9.05 -4.25
CA ARG A 256 9.63 10.19 -3.60
C ARG A 256 10.58 9.75 -2.49
N SER A 257 10.88 8.46 -2.39
CA SER A 257 11.72 7.89 -1.35
C SER A 257 13.20 8.27 -1.47
N HIS A 258 13.91 8.05 -0.39
CA HIS A 258 15.38 8.02 -0.37
C HIS A 258 15.84 6.58 -0.26
N ILE A 259 16.83 6.23 -1.04
CA ILE A 259 17.50 4.95 -0.96
C ILE A 259 18.83 5.13 -0.27
N VAL A 260 19.10 4.28 0.72
CA VAL A 260 20.33 4.29 1.49
C VAL A 260 21.03 2.93 1.33
N PHE A 261 22.30 3.00 0.97
CA PHE A 261 23.15 1.83 0.78
C PHE A 261 24.58 2.15 1.18
N ARG A 262 25.15 1.36 2.09
CA ARG A 262 26.54 1.51 2.58
C ARG A 262 26.87 2.94 3.01
N GLY A 263 26.02 3.55 3.81
CA GLY A 263 26.21 4.89 4.34
C GLY A 263 25.93 6.04 3.37
N SER A 264 25.55 5.76 2.14
CA SER A 264 25.23 6.79 1.15
C SER A 264 23.73 6.81 0.85
N ALA A 265 23.15 8.01 0.92
CA ALA A 265 21.76 8.24 0.58
C ALA A 265 21.62 8.93 -0.78
N ARG A 266 20.56 8.58 -1.51
CA ARG A 266 20.14 9.29 -2.72
C ARG A 266 18.63 9.29 -2.84
N ALA A 267 18.08 10.37 -3.41
CA ALA A 267 16.66 10.41 -3.75
C ALA A 267 16.38 9.52 -4.97
N VAL A 268 15.23 8.86 -4.95
CA VAL A 268 14.71 8.13 -6.12
C VAL A 268 14.32 9.14 -7.19
N ALA A 269 14.73 8.87 -8.43
CA ALA A 269 14.36 9.66 -9.59
C ALA A 269 13.47 8.83 -10.53
N PRO A 270 12.14 8.78 -10.28
CA PRO A 270 11.25 7.95 -11.06
C PRO A 270 11.13 8.47 -12.50
N LYS A 271 11.14 7.57 -13.47
CA LYS A 271 10.80 7.90 -14.84
C LYS A 271 9.28 8.04 -14.99
N ALA A 272 8.84 8.79 -15.98
CA ALA A 272 7.41 8.91 -16.29
C ALA A 272 6.77 7.53 -16.46
N ASN A 273 5.58 7.34 -15.88
CA ASN A 273 4.78 6.11 -15.96
C ASN A 273 5.38 4.85 -15.29
N GLN A 274 6.43 4.96 -14.48
CA GLN A 274 6.92 3.83 -13.69
C GLN A 274 6.00 3.55 -12.50
N THR A 275 5.73 2.26 -12.26
CA THR A 275 5.12 1.78 -11.02
C THR A 275 6.14 1.84 -9.86
N ALA A 276 5.66 1.76 -8.62
CA ALA A 276 6.53 1.67 -7.45
C ALA A 276 7.50 0.47 -7.52
N ALA A 277 7.00 -0.68 -7.96
CA ALA A 277 7.81 -1.89 -8.15
C ALA A 277 8.92 -1.71 -9.21
N GLU A 278 8.61 -1.05 -10.31
CA GLU A 278 9.60 -0.77 -11.36
C GLU A 278 10.65 0.22 -10.89
N CYS A 279 10.27 1.23 -10.08
CA CYS A 279 11.23 2.13 -9.46
C CYS A 279 12.20 1.35 -8.55
N VAL A 280 11.69 0.53 -7.64
CA VAL A 280 12.52 -0.26 -6.72
C VAL A 280 13.39 -1.25 -7.49
N ARG A 281 12.87 -1.92 -8.54
CA ARG A 281 13.66 -2.80 -9.41
C ARG A 281 14.80 -2.07 -10.11
N ALA A 282 14.53 -0.89 -10.64
CA ALA A 282 15.54 -0.10 -11.33
C ALA A 282 16.68 0.31 -10.38
N GLU A 283 16.33 0.68 -9.16
CA GLU A 283 17.31 1.02 -8.13
C GLU A 283 18.14 -0.20 -7.69
N LEU A 284 17.49 -1.35 -7.44
CA LEU A 284 18.20 -2.59 -7.16
C LEU A 284 19.15 -2.98 -8.29
N ALA A 285 18.70 -2.87 -9.55
CA ALA A 285 19.54 -3.17 -10.70
C ALA A 285 20.77 -2.26 -10.77
N ALA A 286 20.66 -0.99 -10.37
CA ALA A 286 21.79 -0.05 -10.31
C ALA A 286 22.83 -0.41 -9.24
N PHE A 287 22.41 -1.03 -8.13
CA PHE A 287 23.32 -1.50 -7.08
C PHE A 287 23.97 -2.85 -7.36
N TRP A 288 23.46 -3.63 -8.31
CA TRP A 288 23.94 -4.97 -8.60
C TRP A 288 25.42 -5.07 -8.88
N PRO A 289 26.05 -4.20 -9.71
CA PRO A 289 27.49 -4.22 -9.96
C PRO A 289 28.33 -4.03 -8.67
N THR A 290 27.80 -3.28 -7.72
CA THR A 290 28.47 -3.03 -6.43
C THR A 290 28.33 -4.22 -5.47
N LEU A 291 27.16 -4.90 -5.50
CA LEU A 291 26.91 -6.10 -4.70
C LEU A 291 27.68 -7.30 -5.21
N TYR A 292 27.71 -7.48 -6.52
CA TYR A 292 28.32 -8.62 -7.19
C TYR A 292 29.34 -8.16 -8.27
N PRO A 293 30.45 -7.55 -7.86
CA PRO A 293 31.41 -6.94 -8.82
C PRO A 293 32.09 -7.98 -9.72
N LYS A 294 32.00 -9.24 -9.38
CA LYS A 294 32.57 -10.35 -10.16
C LYS A 294 31.50 -11.13 -10.97
N PHE A 295 30.24 -10.67 -10.98
CA PHE A 295 29.15 -11.36 -11.67
C PHE A 295 29.44 -11.57 -13.15
N ASP A 296 30.08 -10.59 -13.80
CA ASP A 296 30.42 -10.63 -15.23
C ASP A 296 31.58 -11.57 -15.57
N LYS A 297 32.26 -12.11 -14.54
CA LYS A 297 33.36 -13.06 -14.74
C LYS A 297 32.85 -14.49 -14.96
N VAL A 298 31.57 -14.73 -14.69
CA VAL A 298 30.92 -16.03 -14.94
C VAL A 298 30.17 -15.92 -16.27
N PRO A 299 30.65 -16.53 -17.34
CA PRO A 299 30.10 -16.35 -18.69
C PRO A 299 28.75 -17.02 -18.87
N VAL A 300 28.37 -17.96 -18.01
CA VAL A 300 27.21 -18.83 -18.19
C VAL A 300 26.45 -19.03 -16.89
N ARG A 301 25.13 -19.11 -17.00
CA ARG A 301 24.26 -19.55 -15.90
C ARG A 301 24.21 -21.07 -15.84
N ILE A 302 24.62 -21.65 -14.73
CA ILE A 302 24.44 -23.07 -14.44
C ILE A 302 23.03 -23.30 -13.93
N VAL A 303 22.23 -24.09 -14.66
CA VAL A 303 20.82 -24.33 -14.33
C VAL A 303 20.67 -25.32 -13.18
N ASN A 304 21.57 -26.31 -13.12
CA ASN A 304 21.58 -27.33 -12.07
C ASN A 304 22.98 -27.44 -11.45
N GLU A 305 23.21 -26.69 -10.37
CA GLU A 305 24.51 -26.61 -9.69
C GLU A 305 24.99 -27.96 -9.14
N GLN A 306 24.08 -28.72 -8.55
CA GLN A 306 24.45 -30.03 -7.98
C GLN A 306 24.94 -31.00 -9.07
N ARG A 307 24.24 -31.06 -10.20
CA ARG A 307 24.65 -31.85 -11.35
C ARG A 307 25.97 -31.35 -11.92
N ALA A 308 26.12 -30.03 -12.05
CA ALA A 308 27.35 -29.43 -12.54
C ALA A 308 28.57 -29.79 -11.68
N ILE A 309 28.43 -29.76 -10.35
CA ILE A 309 29.49 -30.19 -9.42
C ILE A 309 29.87 -31.66 -9.65
N VAL A 310 28.86 -32.54 -9.77
CA VAL A 310 29.10 -33.97 -10.03
C VAL A 310 29.78 -34.17 -11.37
N ASP A 311 29.35 -33.47 -12.40
CA ASP A 311 29.93 -33.55 -13.76
C ASP A 311 31.39 -33.06 -13.77
N VAL A 312 31.70 -31.96 -13.07
CA VAL A 312 33.10 -31.49 -12.89
C VAL A 312 33.97 -32.52 -12.17
N LEU A 313 33.43 -33.16 -11.12
CA LEU A 313 34.16 -34.18 -10.37
C LEU A 313 34.41 -35.47 -11.17
N LYS A 314 33.54 -35.77 -12.16
CA LYS A 314 33.72 -36.92 -13.08
C LYS A 314 34.74 -36.65 -14.19
N GLY A 315 35.12 -35.40 -14.40
CA GLY A 315 36.08 -34.97 -15.40
C GLY A 315 35.48 -34.50 -16.74
N ALA A 316 36.31 -34.00 -17.63
CA ALA A 316 35.91 -33.26 -18.83
C ALA A 316 35.03 -34.02 -19.84
N LYS A 317 34.96 -35.35 -19.78
CA LYS A 317 34.25 -36.20 -20.75
C LYS A 317 32.73 -36.14 -20.58
N ASP A 318 32.23 -35.90 -19.39
CA ASP A 318 30.80 -35.98 -19.03
C ASP A 318 30.17 -34.61 -18.72
N LEU A 319 30.80 -33.52 -19.12
CA LEU A 319 30.31 -32.16 -18.82
C LEU A 319 29.05 -31.81 -19.60
N GLY A 320 28.06 -31.24 -18.93
CA GLY A 320 26.92 -30.60 -19.54
C GLY A 320 27.35 -29.36 -20.40
N ALA A 321 26.49 -28.92 -21.32
CA ALA A 321 26.81 -27.82 -22.23
C ALA A 321 27.15 -26.52 -21.47
N ASP A 322 26.39 -26.20 -20.42
CA ASP A 322 26.56 -25.05 -19.53
C ASP A 322 27.91 -25.08 -18.77
N VAL A 323 28.32 -26.27 -18.30
CA VAL A 323 29.60 -26.44 -17.61
C VAL A 323 30.79 -26.36 -18.57
N ARG A 324 30.65 -26.84 -19.81
CA ARG A 324 31.70 -26.70 -20.85
C ARG A 324 32.00 -25.24 -21.15
N GLU A 325 31.00 -24.38 -21.19
CA GLU A 325 31.17 -22.95 -21.45
C GLU A 325 31.98 -22.22 -20.37
N LEU A 326 32.10 -22.80 -19.15
CA LEU A 326 32.98 -22.28 -18.10
C LEU A 326 34.47 -22.43 -18.42
N ARG A 327 34.81 -23.26 -19.41
CA ARG A 327 36.20 -23.51 -19.88
C ARG A 327 37.16 -23.85 -18.73
N LEU A 328 36.71 -24.72 -17.83
CA LEU A 328 37.48 -25.12 -16.65
C LEU A 328 38.60 -26.10 -16.97
N PHE A 329 38.57 -26.77 -18.11
CA PHE A 329 39.47 -27.85 -18.49
C PHE A 329 40.29 -27.47 -19.71
N ASP A 330 41.55 -27.93 -19.74
CA ASP A 330 42.43 -27.83 -20.91
C ASP A 330 42.09 -28.86 -22.00
N LYS A 331 42.86 -28.85 -23.08
CA LYS A 331 42.71 -29.80 -24.22
C LYS A 331 42.96 -31.23 -23.85
N ALA A 332 43.72 -31.50 -22.75
CA ALA A 332 43.98 -32.83 -22.23
C ALA A 332 42.90 -33.29 -21.25
N GLY A 333 41.90 -32.48 -20.96
CA GLY A 333 40.81 -32.77 -20.02
C GLY A 333 41.21 -32.63 -18.53
N GLN A 334 42.30 -31.92 -18.26
CA GLN A 334 42.69 -31.57 -16.89
C GLN A 334 42.24 -30.17 -16.55
N LEU A 335 41.99 -29.91 -15.23
CA LEU A 335 41.63 -28.58 -14.77
C LEU A 335 42.69 -27.56 -15.19
N ASP A 336 42.33 -26.54 -15.95
CA ASP A 336 43.23 -25.51 -16.41
C ASP A 336 43.42 -24.45 -15.32
N PRO A 337 44.58 -24.36 -14.67
CA PRO A 337 44.84 -23.36 -13.62
C PRO A 337 44.75 -21.93 -14.13
N ALA A 338 44.86 -21.71 -15.44
CA ALA A 338 44.75 -20.42 -16.08
C ALA A 338 43.31 -20.08 -16.50
N ALA A 339 42.33 -20.97 -16.29
CA ALA A 339 40.93 -20.67 -16.56
C ALA A 339 40.48 -19.44 -15.80
N PRO A 340 39.86 -18.45 -16.45
CA PRO A 340 39.54 -17.15 -15.85
C PRO A 340 38.72 -17.24 -14.56
N LEU A 341 37.84 -18.23 -14.46
CA LEU A 341 37.06 -18.48 -13.24
C LEU A 341 37.93 -19.03 -12.11
N LEU A 342 38.78 -20.00 -12.38
CA LEU A 342 39.68 -20.59 -11.38
C LEU A 342 40.73 -19.60 -10.90
N ASP A 343 41.29 -18.78 -11.80
CA ASP A 343 42.22 -17.71 -11.42
C ASP A 343 41.53 -16.66 -10.54
N SER A 344 40.29 -16.28 -10.88
CA SER A 344 39.50 -15.36 -10.06
C SER A 344 39.19 -15.91 -8.68
N LEU A 345 38.92 -17.21 -8.55
CA LEU A 345 38.70 -17.88 -7.26
C LEU A 345 39.99 -17.93 -6.45
N ARG A 346 41.12 -18.25 -7.08
CA ARG A 346 42.43 -18.27 -6.42
C ARG A 346 42.80 -16.93 -5.84
N VAL A 347 42.64 -15.83 -6.65
CA VAL A 347 42.89 -14.47 -6.18
C VAL A 347 41.96 -14.10 -5.02
N TYR A 348 40.69 -14.47 -5.10
CA TYR A 348 39.72 -14.21 -4.02
C TYR A 348 40.06 -14.94 -2.72
N LEU A 349 40.47 -16.20 -2.81
CA LEU A 349 40.84 -16.99 -1.64
C LEU A 349 42.17 -16.50 -1.01
N ALA A 350 43.14 -16.12 -1.85
CA ALA A 350 44.40 -15.53 -1.36
C ALA A 350 44.22 -14.20 -0.65
N ALA A 351 43.23 -13.41 -1.04
CA ALA A 351 42.94 -12.14 -0.39
C ALA A 351 42.21 -12.27 0.97
N ARG A 352 41.81 -13.48 1.36
CA ARG A 352 41.13 -13.77 2.63
C ARG A 352 41.97 -14.56 3.64
N GLN A 353 43.15 -14.94 3.26
CA GLN A 353 44.19 -15.47 4.16
C GLN A 353 45.00 -14.33 4.75
#